data_5b18b17385a335fb52d9884518d6af2b
#
_entry.id   5b18b17385a335fb52d9884518d6af2b
#
_cell.length_a   1.000
_cell.length_b   1.000
_cell.length_c   1.000
_cell.angle_alpha   90.00
_cell.angle_beta   90.00
_cell.angle_gamma   90.00
#
_symmetry.space_group_name_H-M   'P 1'
#
loop_
_entity.id
_entity.type
_entity.pdbx_description
1 polymer ?
#
loop_
_entity_poly.entity_id
_entity_poly.type
_entity_poly.pdbx_seq_one_letter_code
_entity_poly.pdbx_strand_id
1 'polypeptide(L)'
;SDEYGDAKETSLNIALANWGFKALIASAERLKIKDSLLPVWKDHIAHMADYSINENGIMIGKDKPLASSHRHFSHLFTIFPLYDMTKENAPTRIPLMEKSITHFTSLDGDNCMYKFSGAASLWASLGKGDSALFWLNRSLEILPRFGKPPGPSRIPTVTQNTFYSERENPTFESPIASSRSMLDMMLQSWGGIIHIFPAMPTKWQDASFYLLRTEGAFLVSALRNNGQTKFIHIKSLAGEPCIISSDLLEDVKLLGPTSVRLLKKGNKWVLTLKKGQEAILYTGEKPATFIIKAKALNPNEMNSWGVK
;
A
#
# COMPACT_ATOMS: atom_id res chain seq x y z
N SER A 1 15.66 14.88 -9.30
CA SER A 1 14.66 15.81 -8.77
C SER A 1 15.37 16.90 -7.98
N ASP A 2 14.82 18.09 -7.94
CA ASP A 2 15.39 19.24 -7.22
C ASP A 2 15.57 18.98 -5.72
N GLU A 3 14.85 18.01 -5.19
CA GLU A 3 14.84 17.61 -3.78
C GLU A 3 16.15 16.97 -3.32
N TYR A 4 16.85 16.28 -4.20
CA TYR A 4 18.09 15.57 -3.89
C TYR A 4 19.32 16.18 -4.61
N GLY A 5 19.14 17.30 -5.31
CA GLY A 5 20.14 17.90 -6.16
C GLY A 5 20.50 17.02 -7.37
N ASP A 6 21.65 17.26 -7.96
CA ASP A 6 22.09 16.51 -9.14
C ASP A 6 22.39 15.05 -8.79
N ALA A 7 21.70 14.15 -9.47
CA ALA A 7 21.92 12.71 -9.38
C ALA A 7 21.72 12.06 -10.75
N LYS A 8 22.56 11.09 -11.10
CA LYS A 8 22.47 10.30 -12.32
C LYS A 8 21.79 8.97 -12.01
N GLU A 9 21.12 8.39 -13.01
CA GLU A 9 20.49 7.07 -12.90
C GLU A 9 19.68 6.94 -11.59
N THR A 10 18.76 7.92 -11.38
CA THR A 10 18.02 7.97 -10.11
C THR A 10 17.06 6.82 -9.99
N SER A 11 16.98 6.25 -8.80
CA SER A 11 16.05 5.15 -8.49
C SER A 11 14.59 5.50 -8.79
N LEU A 12 14.22 6.79 -8.61
CA LEU A 12 12.90 7.29 -9.00
C LEU A 12 12.66 7.15 -10.51
N ASN A 13 13.60 7.61 -11.34
CA ASN A 13 13.44 7.58 -12.79
C ASN A 13 13.42 6.14 -13.32
N ILE A 14 14.27 5.27 -12.78
CA ILE A 14 14.29 3.85 -13.11
C ILE A 14 12.94 3.22 -12.78
N ALA A 15 12.41 3.44 -11.56
CA ALA A 15 11.13 2.90 -11.13
C ALA A 15 9.96 3.38 -12.00
N LEU A 16 9.91 4.70 -12.28
CA LEU A 16 8.86 5.29 -13.12
C LEU A 16 8.92 4.79 -14.56
N ALA A 17 10.12 4.69 -15.15
CA ALA A 17 10.29 4.19 -16.50
C ALA A 17 9.89 2.70 -16.61
N ASN A 18 10.34 1.86 -15.69
CA ASN A 18 9.94 0.46 -15.63
C ASN A 18 8.42 0.29 -15.52
N TRP A 19 7.81 1.00 -14.58
CA TRP A 19 6.37 0.97 -14.40
C TRP A 19 5.62 1.48 -15.64
N GLY A 20 6.07 2.60 -16.22
CA GLY A 20 5.46 3.22 -17.39
C GLY A 20 5.50 2.31 -18.62
N PHE A 21 6.66 1.75 -18.95
CA PHE A 21 6.78 0.83 -20.10
C PHE A 21 5.97 -0.47 -19.88
N LYS A 22 5.99 -1.05 -18.68
CA LYS A 22 5.15 -2.21 -18.35
C LYS A 22 3.66 -1.90 -18.51
N ALA A 23 3.22 -0.72 -18.06
CA ALA A 23 1.83 -0.30 -18.18
C ALA A 23 1.44 -0.07 -19.66
N LEU A 24 2.31 0.52 -20.48
CA LEU A 24 2.08 0.72 -21.92
C LEU A 24 1.96 -0.61 -22.64
N ILE A 25 2.89 -1.55 -22.40
CA ILE A 25 2.87 -2.89 -23.00
C ILE A 25 1.59 -3.65 -22.62
N ALA A 26 1.26 -3.70 -21.32
CA ALA A 26 0.06 -4.36 -20.84
C ALA A 26 -1.23 -3.74 -21.42
N SER A 27 -1.25 -2.41 -21.55
CA SER A 27 -2.39 -1.69 -22.16
C SER A 27 -2.54 -2.01 -23.64
N ALA A 28 -1.45 -2.02 -24.40
CA ALA A 28 -1.46 -2.36 -25.83
C ALA A 28 -1.93 -3.80 -26.05
N GLU A 29 -1.44 -4.75 -25.28
CA GLU A 29 -1.84 -6.15 -25.33
C GLU A 29 -3.32 -6.33 -25.00
N ARG A 30 -3.79 -5.69 -23.94
CA ARG A 30 -5.20 -5.75 -23.49
C ARG A 30 -6.16 -5.15 -24.52
N LEU A 31 -5.80 -4.00 -25.08
CA LEU A 31 -6.61 -3.29 -26.08
C LEU A 31 -6.39 -3.84 -27.50
N LYS A 32 -5.48 -4.82 -27.68
CA LYS A 32 -5.08 -5.39 -28.96
C LYS A 32 -4.60 -4.33 -29.96
N ILE A 33 -3.91 -3.30 -29.43
CA ILE A 33 -3.31 -2.25 -30.25
C ILE A 33 -1.96 -2.74 -30.76
N LYS A 34 -1.76 -2.67 -32.08
CA LYS A 34 -0.49 -2.91 -32.73
C LYS A 34 0.30 -1.61 -32.80
N ASP A 35 0.96 -1.25 -31.69
CA ASP A 35 1.77 -0.03 -31.63
C ASP A 35 3.19 -0.32 -32.18
N SER A 36 3.69 0.55 -33.04
CA SER A 36 5.04 0.43 -33.61
C SER A 36 6.15 0.58 -32.58
N LEU A 37 5.89 1.21 -31.43
CA LEU A 37 6.84 1.40 -30.35
C LEU A 37 6.90 0.22 -29.38
N LEU A 38 6.05 -0.78 -29.53
CA LEU A 38 6.01 -1.95 -28.63
C LEU A 38 7.36 -2.67 -28.52
N PRO A 39 8.11 -2.92 -29.62
CA PRO A 39 9.45 -3.47 -29.53
C PRO A 39 10.43 -2.55 -28.80
N VAL A 40 10.32 -1.23 -29.00
CA VAL A 40 11.17 -0.23 -28.34
C VAL A 40 10.94 -0.24 -26.83
N TRP A 41 9.71 -0.26 -26.37
CA TRP A 41 9.38 -0.34 -24.92
C TRP A 41 9.91 -1.61 -24.27
N LYS A 42 9.80 -2.75 -24.97
CA LYS A 42 10.34 -4.03 -24.51
C LYS A 42 11.87 -4.01 -24.44
N ASP A 43 12.53 -3.38 -25.41
CA ASP A 43 13.98 -3.21 -25.43
C ASP A 43 14.45 -2.32 -24.28
N HIS A 44 13.76 -1.20 -24.03
CA HIS A 44 14.06 -0.33 -22.89
C HIS A 44 13.98 -1.05 -21.55
N ILE A 45 12.97 -1.89 -21.34
CA ILE A 45 12.88 -2.69 -20.10
C ILE A 45 14.05 -3.69 -20.00
N ALA A 46 14.41 -4.33 -21.10
CA ALA A 46 15.51 -5.31 -21.12
C ALA A 46 16.89 -4.71 -20.83
N HIS A 47 17.06 -3.42 -21.14
CA HIS A 47 18.33 -2.68 -20.95
C HIS A 47 18.23 -1.63 -19.85
N MET A 48 17.21 -1.67 -18.98
CA MET A 48 17.07 -0.75 -17.87
C MET A 48 18.23 -0.92 -16.89
N ALA A 49 18.78 0.20 -16.43
CA ALA A 49 19.81 0.19 -15.39
C ALA A 49 19.27 -0.44 -14.08
N ASP A 50 20.13 -1.15 -13.38
CA ASP A 50 19.83 -1.62 -12.04
C ASP A 50 19.78 -0.48 -11.02
N TYR A 51 19.05 -0.70 -9.91
CA TYR A 51 19.07 0.24 -8.79
C TYR A 51 20.46 0.29 -8.14
N SER A 52 20.96 1.49 -7.90
CA SER A 52 22.18 1.66 -7.11
C SER A 52 21.92 1.33 -5.66
N ILE A 53 22.78 0.50 -5.09
CA ILE A 53 22.63 -0.08 -3.74
C ILE A 53 23.94 0.10 -2.98
N ASN A 54 23.86 0.40 -1.69
CA ASN A 54 24.99 0.38 -0.77
C ASN A 54 24.66 -0.40 0.53
N GLU A 55 25.50 -0.27 1.54
CA GLU A 55 25.29 -0.90 2.86
C GLU A 55 24.02 -0.45 3.57
N ASN A 56 23.40 0.67 3.19
CA ASN A 56 22.17 1.22 3.76
C ASN A 56 20.92 0.91 2.93
N GLY A 57 21.06 0.30 1.75
CA GLY A 57 19.96 -0.09 0.90
C GLY A 57 19.95 0.64 -0.44
N ILE A 58 18.75 0.89 -0.98
CA ILE A 58 18.54 1.56 -2.26
C ILE A 58 18.95 3.03 -2.14
N MET A 59 19.87 3.47 -3.02
CA MET A 59 20.37 4.84 -3.07
C MET A 59 19.41 5.75 -3.86
N ILE A 60 19.61 7.06 -3.75
CA ILE A 60 18.90 8.05 -4.57
C ILE A 60 19.21 7.84 -6.06
N GLY A 61 20.45 7.58 -6.38
CA GLY A 61 20.96 7.33 -7.73
C GLY A 61 22.41 6.90 -7.70
N LYS A 62 23.03 6.83 -8.86
CA LYS A 62 24.44 6.44 -8.99
C LYS A 62 25.33 7.38 -8.19
N ASP A 63 26.17 6.79 -7.33
CA ASP A 63 27.09 7.50 -6.44
C ASP A 63 26.43 8.55 -5.52
N LYS A 64 25.10 8.44 -5.33
CA LYS A 64 24.33 9.35 -4.48
C LYS A 64 23.53 8.61 -3.42
N PRO A 65 24.09 8.32 -2.26
CA PRO A 65 23.35 7.71 -1.14
C PRO A 65 22.35 8.70 -0.51
N LEU A 66 21.32 8.19 0.18
CA LEU A 66 20.48 9.01 1.05
C LEU A 66 21.28 9.32 2.34
N ALA A 67 21.91 10.48 2.40
CA ALA A 67 22.79 10.89 3.49
C ALA A 67 22.10 11.76 4.55
N SER A 68 20.94 12.34 4.25
CA SER A 68 20.19 13.21 5.16
C SER A 68 18.71 12.88 5.12
N SER A 69 18.01 13.24 6.20
CA SER A 69 16.55 13.08 6.26
C SER A 69 15.86 13.87 5.17
N HIS A 70 14.82 13.25 4.61
CA HIS A 70 13.93 13.88 3.66
C HIS A 70 12.49 13.43 3.91
N ARG A 71 11.52 14.32 3.65
CA ARG A 71 10.09 13.98 3.83
C ARG A 71 9.56 13.05 2.74
N HIS A 72 10.15 13.09 1.54
CA HIS A 72 9.77 12.23 0.43
C HIS A 72 10.67 10.98 0.37
N PHE A 73 10.07 9.90 -0.08
CA PHE A 73 10.71 8.58 -0.23
C PHE A 73 10.80 8.14 -1.69
N SER A 74 10.98 9.10 -2.60
CA SER A 74 10.94 8.87 -4.06
C SER A 74 11.94 7.81 -4.55
N HIS A 75 13.09 7.65 -3.88
CA HIS A 75 14.04 6.57 -4.17
C HIS A 75 13.50 5.16 -3.86
N LEU A 76 12.43 5.05 -3.06
CA LEU A 76 11.76 3.79 -2.72
C LEU A 76 10.45 3.57 -3.50
N PHE A 77 10.18 4.35 -4.54
CA PHE A 77 8.95 4.21 -5.34
C PHE A 77 8.83 2.84 -6.00
N THR A 78 9.93 2.17 -6.26
CA THR A 78 9.90 0.77 -6.73
C THR A 78 9.16 -0.18 -5.78
N ILE A 79 9.17 0.11 -4.47
CA ILE A 79 8.47 -0.66 -3.42
C ILE A 79 7.02 -0.16 -3.32
N PHE A 80 6.84 1.14 -3.11
CA PHE A 80 5.55 1.82 -3.00
C PHE A 80 5.68 3.24 -3.55
N PRO A 81 4.75 3.75 -4.37
CA PRO A 81 3.45 3.16 -4.75
C PRO A 81 3.45 2.35 -6.04
N LEU A 82 4.60 2.12 -6.70
CA LEU A 82 4.63 1.50 -8.03
C LEU A 82 4.61 -0.03 -8.00
N TYR A 83 4.94 -0.66 -6.87
CA TYR A 83 4.94 -2.12 -6.69
C TYR A 83 5.72 -2.87 -7.78
N ASP A 84 6.81 -2.25 -8.28
CA ASP A 84 7.71 -2.89 -9.25
C ASP A 84 8.63 -3.92 -8.59
N MET A 85 9.00 -3.67 -7.32
CA MET A 85 9.72 -4.60 -6.45
C MET A 85 8.84 -4.95 -5.24
N THR A 86 8.36 -6.19 -5.19
CA THR A 86 7.44 -6.67 -4.16
C THR A 86 7.93 -7.95 -3.51
N LYS A 87 7.36 -8.31 -2.35
CA LYS A 87 7.64 -9.59 -1.69
C LYS A 87 7.29 -10.82 -2.55
N GLU A 88 6.43 -10.65 -3.57
CA GLU A 88 6.00 -11.74 -4.43
C GLU A 88 6.87 -11.92 -5.67
N ASN A 89 7.29 -10.82 -6.33
CA ASN A 89 8.12 -10.88 -7.54
C ASN A 89 9.62 -10.84 -7.26
N ALA A 90 10.03 -10.38 -6.07
CA ALA A 90 11.41 -10.27 -5.65
C ALA A 90 11.63 -10.73 -4.20
N PRO A 91 11.26 -11.97 -3.83
CA PRO A 91 11.32 -12.43 -2.43
C PRO A 91 12.74 -12.40 -1.86
N THR A 92 13.76 -12.62 -2.67
CA THR A 92 15.17 -12.54 -2.26
C THR A 92 15.63 -11.11 -1.94
N ARG A 93 14.89 -10.09 -2.38
CA ARG A 93 15.16 -8.68 -2.12
C ARG A 93 14.41 -8.11 -0.90
N ILE A 94 13.64 -8.92 -0.18
CA ILE A 94 12.95 -8.47 1.04
C ILE A 94 13.93 -7.83 2.04
N PRO A 95 15.12 -8.43 2.35
CA PRO A 95 16.07 -7.79 3.26
C PRO A 95 16.59 -6.44 2.78
N LEU A 96 16.74 -6.26 1.45
CA LEU A 96 17.12 -4.98 0.85
C LEU A 96 16.02 -3.94 1.05
N MET A 97 14.75 -4.31 0.79
CA MET A 97 13.60 -3.41 0.98
C MET A 97 13.48 -2.99 2.44
N GLU A 98 13.54 -3.93 3.38
CA GLU A 98 13.48 -3.64 4.82
C GLU A 98 14.62 -2.73 5.27
N LYS A 99 15.85 -3.00 4.82
CA LYS A 99 17.02 -2.17 5.12
C LYS A 99 16.84 -0.74 4.59
N SER A 100 16.38 -0.59 3.35
CA SER A 100 16.16 0.72 2.72
C SER A 100 15.11 1.55 3.46
N ILE A 101 13.99 0.92 3.86
CA ILE A 101 12.93 1.58 4.64
C ILE A 101 13.46 1.96 6.03
N THR A 102 14.20 1.07 6.68
CA THR A 102 14.79 1.33 7.99
C THR A 102 15.77 2.50 7.93
N HIS A 103 16.64 2.53 6.93
CA HIS A 103 17.56 3.64 6.74
C HIS A 103 16.84 4.96 6.51
N PHE A 104 15.86 5.00 5.60
CA PHE A 104 15.04 6.20 5.34
C PHE A 104 14.39 6.72 6.63
N THR A 105 13.87 5.83 7.46
CA THR A 105 13.16 6.21 8.69
C THR A 105 14.08 6.54 9.86
N SER A 106 15.33 6.07 9.86
CA SER A 106 16.31 6.34 10.92
C SER A 106 16.92 7.75 10.85
N LEU A 107 16.86 8.41 9.69
CA LEU A 107 17.43 9.73 9.51
C LEU A 107 16.51 10.80 10.10
N ASP A 108 17.06 11.60 11.03
CA ASP A 108 16.35 12.72 11.65
C ASP A 108 16.50 14.02 10.84
N GLY A 109 15.49 14.90 10.94
CA GLY A 109 15.51 16.24 10.33
C GLY A 109 14.16 16.65 9.76
N ASP A 110 13.78 16.14 8.60
CA ASP A 110 12.51 16.44 7.93
C ASP A 110 11.39 15.49 8.39
N ASN A 111 11.21 15.37 9.69
CA ASN A 111 10.16 14.54 10.27
C ASN A 111 8.82 15.27 10.16
N CYS A 112 7.91 14.74 9.37
CA CYS A 112 6.56 15.27 9.20
C CYS A 112 5.54 14.13 8.99
N MET A 113 4.26 14.47 9.04
CA MET A 113 3.17 13.53 8.86
C MET A 113 3.30 12.75 7.54
N TYR A 114 3.70 13.43 6.45
CA TYR A 114 3.87 12.81 5.14
C TYR A 114 5.00 11.75 5.13
N LYS A 115 6.14 12.03 5.75
CA LYS A 115 7.24 11.05 5.90
C LYS A 115 6.78 9.79 6.62
N PHE A 116 6.08 9.98 7.75
CA PHE A 116 5.65 8.87 8.59
C PHE A 116 4.53 8.05 7.94
N SER A 117 3.58 8.69 7.26
CA SER A 117 2.56 7.97 6.49
C SER A 117 3.18 7.21 5.31
N GLY A 118 4.14 7.79 4.60
CA GLY A 118 4.90 7.08 3.58
C GLY A 118 5.62 5.85 4.11
N ALA A 119 6.27 5.96 5.28
CA ALA A 119 6.89 4.84 5.96
C ALA A 119 5.87 3.75 6.32
N ALA A 120 4.68 4.13 6.79
CA ALA A 120 3.61 3.18 7.10
C ALA A 120 3.17 2.39 5.85
N SER A 121 2.97 3.06 4.70
CA SER A 121 2.61 2.39 3.44
C SER A 121 3.74 1.49 2.92
N LEU A 122 5.00 1.92 3.04
CA LEU A 122 6.16 1.09 2.69
C LEU A 122 6.21 -0.20 3.51
N TRP A 123 6.04 -0.14 4.82
CA TRP A 123 5.97 -1.33 5.67
C TRP A 123 4.73 -2.18 5.40
N ALA A 124 3.59 -1.55 5.12
CA ALA A 124 2.37 -2.26 4.74
C ALA A 124 2.54 -3.05 3.44
N SER A 125 3.28 -2.52 2.44
CA SER A 125 3.57 -3.21 1.18
C SER A 125 4.37 -4.51 1.37
N LEU A 126 5.17 -4.57 2.44
CA LEU A 126 5.91 -5.77 2.86
C LEU A 126 5.09 -6.71 3.76
N GLY A 127 3.87 -6.34 4.13
CA GLY A 127 3.02 -7.11 5.05
C GLY A 127 3.43 -7.00 6.52
N LYS A 128 4.22 -5.99 6.88
CA LYS A 128 4.73 -5.77 8.26
C LYS A 128 3.76 -4.86 9.04
N GLY A 129 2.63 -5.43 9.45
CA GLY A 129 1.52 -4.69 10.05
C GLY A 129 1.88 -3.90 11.32
N ASP A 130 2.65 -4.48 12.23
CA ASP A 130 3.04 -3.78 13.47
C ASP A 130 3.98 -2.59 13.19
N SER A 131 4.91 -2.74 12.24
CA SER A 131 5.77 -1.64 11.78
C SER A 131 4.96 -0.56 11.07
N ALA A 132 4.00 -0.96 10.22
CA ALA A 132 3.10 -0.03 9.54
C ALA A 132 2.27 0.78 10.56
N LEU A 133 1.70 0.11 11.57
CA LEU A 133 0.93 0.78 12.63
C LEU A 133 1.80 1.72 13.46
N PHE A 134 3.03 1.33 13.77
CA PHE A 134 3.96 2.21 14.49
C PHE A 134 4.14 3.55 13.75
N TRP A 135 4.45 3.51 12.45
CA TRP A 135 4.65 4.72 11.66
C TRP A 135 3.35 5.48 11.38
N LEU A 136 2.22 4.79 11.21
CA LEU A 136 0.91 5.42 11.11
C LEU A 136 0.57 6.20 12.37
N ASN A 137 0.77 5.62 13.56
CA ASN A 137 0.58 6.32 14.82
C ASN A 137 1.49 7.55 14.93
N ARG A 138 2.78 7.41 14.54
CA ARG A 138 3.70 8.55 14.49
C ARG A 138 3.20 9.69 13.59
N SER A 139 2.52 9.35 12.48
CA SER A 139 1.95 10.37 11.60
C SER A 139 0.76 11.11 12.22
N LEU A 140 0.08 10.48 13.18
CA LEU A 140 -1.11 11.01 13.84
C LEU A 140 -0.82 11.59 15.24
N GLU A 141 0.37 11.33 15.78
CA GLU A 141 0.76 11.87 17.07
C GLU A 141 0.90 13.41 16.97
N ILE A 142 0.24 14.10 17.90
CA ILE A 142 0.57 15.49 18.21
C ILE A 142 1.91 15.44 18.95
N LEU A 143 3.00 15.41 18.19
CA LEU A 143 4.32 15.38 18.81
C LEU A 143 4.61 16.75 19.42
N PRO A 144 4.78 16.83 20.76
CA PRO A 144 5.53 17.93 21.31
C PRO A 144 6.88 17.89 20.58
N ARG A 145 7.30 19.02 20.06
CA ARG A 145 8.57 19.17 19.37
C ARG A 145 9.65 18.46 20.16
N PHE A 146 10.32 17.50 19.58
CA PHE A 146 11.43 16.77 20.14
C PHE A 146 12.38 17.72 20.89
N GLY A 147 12.12 17.99 22.17
CA GLY A 147 12.98 18.69 23.11
C GLY A 147 13.64 20.01 22.69
N LYS A 148 13.34 20.56 21.53
CA LYS A 148 13.91 21.82 21.04
C LYS A 148 12.85 22.92 20.96
N PRO A 149 13.17 24.14 21.46
CA PRO A 149 12.29 25.30 21.33
C PRO A 149 12.03 25.60 19.85
N PRO A 150 10.98 26.39 19.55
CA PRO A 150 10.60 26.71 18.20
C PRO A 150 11.69 27.47 17.45
N GLY A 151 12.55 26.71 16.78
CA GLY A 151 13.42 27.22 15.74
C GLY A 151 12.71 27.29 14.39
N PRO A 152 13.32 27.82 13.34
CA PRO A 152 12.72 27.91 12.01
C PRO A 152 12.50 26.53 11.33
N SER A 153 12.82 25.41 11.99
CA SER A 153 12.64 24.07 11.46
C SER A 153 11.18 23.64 11.44
N ARG A 154 10.78 23.02 10.34
CA ARG A 154 9.45 22.47 10.10
C ARG A 154 9.12 21.39 11.12
N ILE A 155 8.16 21.68 12.00
CA ILE A 155 7.74 20.75 13.02
C ILE A 155 6.29 20.41 12.74
N PRO A 156 5.96 19.12 12.66
CA PRO A 156 4.59 18.71 12.52
C PRO A 156 3.85 19.08 13.80
N THR A 157 2.93 20.04 13.71
CA THR A 157 1.85 20.17 14.65
C THR A 157 0.63 19.57 13.98
N VAL A 158 0.35 18.29 14.26
CA VAL A 158 -0.94 17.74 13.91
C VAL A 158 -1.95 18.44 14.81
N THR A 159 -2.81 19.25 14.21
CA THR A 159 -3.92 19.86 14.92
C THR A 159 -5.08 18.87 14.99
N GLN A 160 -6.06 19.12 15.86
CA GLN A 160 -7.24 18.25 16.03
C GLN A 160 -8.03 18.02 14.73
N ASN A 161 -7.90 18.89 13.73
CA ASN A 161 -8.58 18.75 12.43
C ASN A 161 -7.75 18.09 11.32
N THR A 162 -6.53 17.66 11.64
CA THR A 162 -5.60 16.95 10.74
C THR A 162 -5.19 17.67 9.45
N PHE A 163 -5.74 18.86 9.14
CA PHE A 163 -5.37 19.61 7.94
C PHE A 163 -4.08 20.43 8.09
N TYR A 164 -3.61 20.61 9.31
CA TYR A 164 -2.40 21.37 9.60
C TYR A 164 -1.33 20.42 10.13
N SER A 165 -0.50 19.90 9.26
CA SER A 165 0.56 18.95 9.64
C SER A 165 1.95 19.55 9.64
N GLU A 166 2.11 20.76 9.08
CA GLU A 166 3.38 21.46 8.99
C GLU A 166 3.20 22.95 9.37
N ARG A 167 3.30 23.25 10.67
CA ARG A 167 3.08 24.60 11.22
C ARG A 167 1.64 25.11 10.98
N GLU A 168 1.50 26.31 10.42
CA GLU A 168 0.24 26.96 10.12
C GLU A 168 -0.24 26.72 8.69
N ASN A 169 0.49 25.90 7.91
CA ASN A 169 0.15 25.62 6.53
C ASN A 169 -0.81 24.42 6.43
N PRO A 170 -1.95 24.56 5.79
CA PRO A 170 -2.79 23.42 5.48
C PRO A 170 -2.08 22.53 4.43
N THR A 171 -1.92 21.24 4.76
CA THR A 171 -1.29 20.26 3.90
C THR A 171 -2.25 19.09 3.68
N PHE A 172 -3.02 19.13 2.61
CA PHE A 172 -4.02 18.11 2.29
C PHE A 172 -3.40 16.74 2.01
N GLU A 173 -2.21 16.70 1.44
CA GLU A 173 -1.51 15.46 1.12
C GLU A 173 -1.19 14.62 2.35
N SER A 174 -0.88 15.23 3.47
CA SER A 174 -0.46 14.51 4.68
C SER A 174 -1.58 13.68 5.31
N PRO A 175 -2.77 14.21 5.63
CA PRO A 175 -3.88 13.41 6.17
C PRO A 175 -4.43 12.41 5.14
N ILE A 176 -4.41 12.75 3.85
CA ILE A 176 -4.80 11.82 2.79
C ILE A 176 -3.82 10.65 2.70
N ALA A 177 -2.50 10.92 2.81
CA ALA A 177 -1.49 9.88 2.83
C ALA A 177 -1.63 8.97 4.06
N SER A 178 -1.95 9.51 5.24
CA SER A 178 -2.21 8.71 6.45
C SER A 178 -3.46 7.83 6.30
N SER A 179 -4.52 8.36 5.71
CA SER A 179 -5.73 7.59 5.39
C SER A 179 -5.41 6.47 4.38
N ARG A 180 -4.60 6.77 3.36
CA ARG A 180 -4.12 5.77 2.40
C ARG A 180 -3.32 4.68 3.10
N SER A 181 -2.41 5.02 4.01
CA SER A 181 -1.59 4.04 4.73
C SER A 181 -2.44 3.08 5.56
N MET A 182 -3.50 3.57 6.20
CA MET A 182 -4.47 2.73 6.91
C MET A 182 -5.17 1.77 5.94
N LEU A 183 -5.57 2.24 4.75
CA LEU A 183 -6.18 1.40 3.73
C LEU A 183 -5.19 0.35 3.21
N ASP A 184 -3.91 0.72 3.00
CA ASP A 184 -2.87 -0.21 2.55
C ASP A 184 -2.60 -1.35 3.55
N MET A 185 -2.89 -1.16 4.83
CA MET A 185 -2.83 -2.23 5.84
C MET A 185 -3.99 -3.23 5.67
N MET A 186 -5.16 -2.77 5.22
CA MET A 186 -6.38 -3.57 5.13
C MET A 186 -6.62 -4.15 3.74
N LEU A 187 -6.30 -3.40 2.68
CA LEU A 187 -6.58 -3.80 1.30
C LEU A 187 -5.51 -3.23 0.36
N GLN A 188 -4.89 -4.10 -0.40
CA GLN A 188 -3.98 -3.71 -1.48
C GLN A 188 -4.42 -4.35 -2.79
N SER A 189 -4.07 -3.72 -3.90
CA SER A 189 -4.40 -4.22 -5.23
C SER A 189 -3.25 -3.87 -6.17
N TRP A 190 -2.45 -4.85 -6.52
CA TRP A 190 -1.29 -4.73 -7.41
C TRP A 190 -0.90 -6.09 -7.97
N GLY A 191 -0.21 -6.11 -9.10
CA GLY A 191 0.21 -7.36 -9.76
C GLY A 191 -0.96 -8.25 -10.20
N GLY A 192 -2.15 -7.66 -10.42
CA GLY A 192 -3.37 -8.40 -10.76
C GLY A 192 -3.97 -9.18 -9.59
N ILE A 193 -3.54 -8.91 -8.35
CA ILE A 193 -3.98 -9.62 -7.15
C ILE A 193 -4.61 -8.64 -6.17
N ILE A 194 -5.74 -9.04 -5.59
CA ILE A 194 -6.41 -8.33 -4.50
C ILE A 194 -5.93 -8.95 -3.19
N HIS A 195 -5.18 -8.19 -2.41
CA HIS A 195 -4.63 -8.62 -1.13
C HIS A 195 -5.54 -8.15 0.00
N ILE A 196 -6.19 -9.09 0.67
CA ILE A 196 -7.12 -8.84 1.77
C ILE A 196 -6.38 -8.92 3.10
N PHE A 197 -6.45 -7.87 3.90
CA PHE A 197 -5.77 -7.75 5.18
C PHE A 197 -4.27 -8.09 5.13
N PRO A 198 -3.51 -7.53 4.15
CA PRO A 198 -2.13 -7.93 3.89
C PRO A 198 -1.14 -7.54 4.97
N ALA A 199 -1.47 -6.54 5.79
CA ALA A 199 -0.55 -5.97 6.79
C ALA A 199 -1.29 -5.62 8.09
N MET A 200 -2.00 -6.60 8.64
CA MET A 200 -2.72 -6.40 9.89
C MET A 200 -1.76 -6.42 11.08
N PRO A 201 -1.78 -5.40 11.93
CA PRO A 201 -1.00 -5.40 13.15
C PRO A 201 -1.62 -6.35 14.18
N THR A 202 -0.79 -6.85 15.08
CA THR A 202 -1.22 -7.79 16.14
C THR A 202 -2.34 -7.22 17.01
N LYS A 203 -2.39 -5.90 17.18
CA LYS A 203 -3.44 -5.23 17.98
C LYS A 203 -4.79 -5.16 17.29
N TRP A 204 -4.86 -5.28 15.96
CA TRP A 204 -6.12 -5.19 15.22
C TRP A 204 -6.71 -6.57 14.98
N GLN A 205 -7.25 -7.16 16.03
CA GLN A 205 -7.90 -8.46 15.98
C GLN A 205 -9.20 -8.41 15.17
N ASP A 206 -9.91 -7.27 15.26
CA ASP A 206 -11.13 -7.01 14.54
C ASP A 206 -10.92 -5.85 13.58
N ALA A 207 -11.31 -6.06 12.33
CA ALA A 207 -11.26 -5.04 11.29
C ALA A 207 -12.28 -5.35 10.20
N SER A 208 -12.76 -4.30 9.55
CA SER A 208 -13.63 -4.46 8.39
C SER A 208 -13.51 -3.28 7.46
N PHE A 209 -13.81 -3.53 6.20
CA PHE A 209 -14.00 -2.49 5.20
C PHE A 209 -15.14 -2.85 4.27
N TYR A 210 -15.74 -1.84 3.67
CA TYR A 210 -16.97 -2.00 2.88
C TYR A 210 -16.87 -1.27 1.55
N LEU A 211 -17.09 -2.01 0.45
CA LEU A 211 -17.14 -1.53 -0.94
C LEU A 211 -15.91 -0.72 -1.38
N LEU A 212 -14.73 -1.08 -0.92
CA LEU A 212 -13.50 -0.46 -1.41
C LEU A 212 -13.22 -0.92 -2.84
N ARG A 213 -12.78 0.03 -3.67
CA ARG A 213 -12.48 -0.25 -5.07
C ARG A 213 -11.05 -0.74 -5.25
N THR A 214 -10.88 -1.79 -6.08
CA THR A 214 -9.58 -2.35 -6.44
C THR A 214 -9.33 -2.31 -7.94
N GLU A 215 -8.09 -2.59 -8.36
CA GLU A 215 -7.76 -2.86 -9.76
C GLU A 215 -8.66 -3.96 -10.33
N GLY A 216 -8.84 -3.98 -11.65
CA GLY A 216 -9.77 -4.90 -12.32
C GLY A 216 -11.24 -4.53 -12.13
N ALA A 217 -11.51 -3.33 -11.57
CA ALA A 217 -12.85 -2.81 -11.33
C ALA A 217 -13.71 -3.72 -10.43
N PHE A 218 -13.17 -4.10 -9.27
CA PHE A 218 -13.92 -4.80 -8.23
C PHE A 218 -14.30 -3.86 -7.10
N LEU A 219 -15.44 -4.13 -6.47
CA LEU A 219 -15.80 -3.62 -5.16
C LEU A 219 -15.65 -4.75 -4.15
N VAL A 220 -14.88 -4.49 -3.11
CA VAL A 220 -14.50 -5.50 -2.14
C VAL A 220 -14.92 -5.06 -0.75
N SER A 221 -15.49 -6.00 0.01
CA SER A 221 -15.79 -5.86 1.42
C SER A 221 -15.25 -7.08 2.16
N ALA A 222 -14.70 -6.90 3.35
CA ALA A 222 -14.21 -8.01 4.14
C ALA A 222 -14.38 -7.74 5.64
N LEU A 223 -14.56 -8.81 6.38
CA LEU A 223 -14.65 -8.81 7.85
C LEU A 223 -13.57 -9.72 8.41
N ARG A 224 -12.80 -9.19 9.35
CA ARG A 224 -11.86 -9.89 10.20
C ARG A 224 -12.36 -9.82 11.64
N ASN A 225 -12.31 -10.92 12.33
CA ASN A 225 -12.73 -11.00 13.74
C ASN A 225 -11.87 -12.05 14.46
N ASN A 226 -11.42 -11.72 15.67
CA ASN A 226 -10.50 -12.56 16.45
C ASN A 226 -9.26 -12.98 15.63
N GLY A 227 -8.65 -12.03 14.93
CA GLY A 227 -7.43 -12.25 14.17
C GLY A 227 -7.57 -13.07 12.88
N GLN A 228 -8.77 -13.37 12.43
CA GLN A 228 -9.04 -14.19 11.25
C GLN A 228 -10.06 -13.55 10.32
N THR A 229 -9.83 -13.62 9.01
CA THR A 229 -10.85 -13.24 8.04
C THR A 229 -12.03 -14.18 8.10
N LYS A 230 -13.23 -13.65 8.27
CA LYS A 230 -14.48 -14.41 8.36
C LYS A 230 -15.17 -14.54 7.02
N PHE A 231 -15.19 -13.46 6.26
CA PHE A 231 -15.67 -13.48 4.89
C PHE A 231 -15.07 -12.38 4.05
N ILE A 232 -15.13 -12.58 2.73
CA ILE A 232 -14.75 -11.61 1.69
C ILE A 232 -15.90 -11.57 0.69
N HIS A 233 -16.48 -10.39 0.49
CA HIS A 233 -17.52 -10.16 -0.53
C HIS A 233 -16.93 -9.36 -1.69
N ILE A 234 -17.12 -9.85 -2.89
CA ILE A 234 -16.54 -9.27 -4.11
C ILE A 234 -17.63 -9.08 -5.15
N LYS A 235 -17.71 -7.88 -5.71
CA LYS A 235 -18.54 -7.53 -6.85
C LYS A 235 -17.66 -7.15 -8.03
N SER A 236 -17.87 -7.82 -9.16
CA SER A 236 -17.18 -7.49 -10.40
C SER A 236 -17.95 -6.43 -11.18
N LEU A 237 -17.31 -5.31 -11.53
CA LEU A 237 -17.90 -4.26 -12.34
C LEU A 237 -17.56 -4.38 -13.83
N ALA A 238 -16.52 -5.15 -14.19
CA ALA A 238 -16.03 -5.26 -15.56
C ALA A 238 -15.93 -6.69 -16.11
N GLY A 239 -15.89 -7.71 -15.24
CA GLY A 239 -15.71 -9.11 -15.63
C GLY A 239 -14.24 -9.50 -15.80
N GLU A 240 -13.34 -8.79 -15.14
CA GLU A 240 -11.90 -9.09 -15.17
C GLU A 240 -11.54 -10.34 -14.36
N PRO A 241 -10.39 -10.96 -14.62
CA PRO A 241 -9.85 -12.02 -13.77
C PRO A 241 -9.72 -11.54 -12.32
N CYS A 242 -10.26 -12.30 -11.39
CA CYS A 242 -10.27 -11.99 -9.96
C CYS A 242 -9.36 -12.97 -9.22
N ILE A 243 -8.21 -12.50 -8.77
CA ILE A 243 -7.26 -13.30 -7.99
C ILE A 243 -7.17 -12.66 -6.60
N ILE A 244 -7.33 -13.49 -5.56
CA ILE A 244 -7.38 -13.04 -4.17
C ILE A 244 -6.27 -13.72 -3.38
N SER A 245 -5.56 -12.94 -2.59
CA SER A 245 -4.65 -13.37 -1.53
C SER A 245 -5.22 -12.96 -0.17
N SER A 246 -5.35 -13.90 0.74
CA SER A 246 -5.85 -13.67 2.10
C SER A 246 -5.38 -14.77 3.03
N ASP A 247 -5.71 -14.67 4.32
CA ASP A 247 -5.54 -15.73 5.31
C ASP A 247 -6.64 -16.82 5.27
N LEU A 248 -7.60 -16.71 4.34
CA LEU A 248 -8.55 -17.80 4.04
C LEU A 248 -7.83 -18.85 3.19
N LEU A 249 -7.24 -19.87 3.82
CA LEU A 249 -6.42 -20.86 3.11
C LEU A 249 -7.09 -22.21 2.95
N GLU A 250 -7.96 -22.61 3.88
CA GLU A 250 -8.58 -23.95 3.92
C GLU A 250 -10.09 -23.83 4.13
N ASP A 251 -10.82 -24.87 3.71
CA ASP A 251 -12.29 -25.02 3.84
C ASP A 251 -13.07 -23.79 3.36
N VAL A 252 -12.57 -23.11 2.33
CA VAL A 252 -13.21 -21.91 1.79
C VAL A 252 -14.46 -22.30 1.01
N LYS A 253 -15.58 -21.78 1.46
CA LYS A 253 -16.90 -21.96 0.86
C LYS A 253 -17.24 -20.75 0.00
N LEU A 254 -17.94 -21.01 -1.10
CA LEU A 254 -18.38 -20.02 -2.05
C LEU A 254 -19.90 -19.86 -1.96
N LEU A 255 -20.34 -18.62 -1.82
CA LEU A 255 -21.76 -18.24 -2.01
C LEU A 255 -21.82 -17.27 -3.18
N GLY A 256 -22.64 -17.60 -4.18
CA GLY A 256 -22.78 -16.78 -5.39
C GLY A 256 -23.55 -17.53 -6.48
N PRO A 257 -23.64 -16.98 -7.69
CA PRO A 257 -24.27 -17.65 -8.83
C PRO A 257 -23.58 -18.98 -9.15
N THR A 258 -24.33 -19.97 -9.59
CA THR A 258 -23.82 -21.31 -9.92
C THR A 258 -22.78 -21.31 -11.05
N SER A 259 -22.75 -20.24 -11.85
CA SER A 259 -21.74 -20.06 -12.91
C SER A 259 -20.37 -19.61 -12.39
N VAL A 260 -20.29 -19.11 -11.15
CA VAL A 260 -19.01 -18.69 -10.55
C VAL A 260 -18.23 -19.92 -10.12
N ARG A 261 -16.97 -19.97 -10.51
CA ARG A 261 -16.03 -21.01 -10.10
C ARG A 261 -15.00 -20.45 -9.15
N LEU A 262 -14.68 -21.20 -8.12
CA LEU A 262 -13.61 -20.92 -7.17
C LEU A 262 -12.51 -21.98 -7.39
N LEU A 263 -11.31 -21.52 -7.70
CA LEU A 263 -10.16 -22.39 -7.91
C LEU A 263 -9.04 -21.97 -6.95
N LYS A 264 -8.43 -22.93 -6.29
CA LYS A 264 -7.22 -22.70 -5.48
C LYS A 264 -5.99 -22.76 -6.39
N LYS A 265 -5.14 -21.74 -6.37
CA LYS A 265 -3.88 -21.67 -7.09
C LYS A 265 -2.75 -21.29 -6.11
N GLY A 266 -2.05 -22.30 -5.60
CA GLY A 266 -1.11 -22.10 -4.49
C GLY A 266 -1.82 -21.59 -3.23
N ASN A 267 -1.37 -20.47 -2.72
CA ASN A 267 -2.00 -19.77 -1.58
C ASN A 267 -3.02 -18.68 -1.98
N LYS A 268 -3.48 -18.71 -3.23
CA LYS A 268 -4.40 -17.71 -3.78
C LYS A 268 -5.69 -18.39 -4.25
N TRP A 269 -6.76 -17.60 -4.32
CA TRP A 269 -8.04 -18.00 -4.86
C TRP A 269 -8.33 -17.26 -6.15
N VAL A 270 -8.80 -17.99 -7.16
CA VAL A 270 -9.20 -17.44 -8.46
C VAL A 270 -10.71 -17.60 -8.60
N LEU A 271 -11.38 -16.49 -8.87
CA LEU A 271 -12.82 -16.43 -9.12
C LEU A 271 -13.10 -16.05 -10.58
N THR A 272 -14.05 -16.76 -11.18
CA THR A 272 -14.54 -16.45 -12.54
C THR A 272 -15.83 -15.62 -12.43
N LEU A 273 -15.68 -14.31 -12.24
CA LEU A 273 -16.81 -13.39 -12.11
C LEU A 273 -17.05 -12.66 -13.44
N LYS A 274 -18.28 -12.72 -13.96
CA LYS A 274 -18.71 -11.87 -15.06
C LYS A 274 -19.06 -10.47 -14.52
N LYS A 275 -19.14 -9.49 -15.42
CA LYS A 275 -19.61 -8.14 -15.09
C LYS A 275 -20.96 -8.19 -14.36
N GLY A 276 -21.06 -7.51 -13.23
CA GLY A 276 -22.25 -7.42 -12.38
C GLY A 276 -22.43 -8.59 -11.40
N GLN A 277 -21.65 -9.69 -11.52
CA GLN A 277 -21.74 -10.79 -10.58
C GLN A 277 -21.03 -10.48 -9.26
N GLU A 278 -21.54 -11.11 -8.21
CA GLU A 278 -21.02 -11.03 -6.85
C GLU A 278 -20.77 -12.43 -6.31
N ALA A 279 -19.76 -12.54 -5.45
CA ALA A 279 -19.45 -13.76 -4.73
C ALA A 279 -18.97 -13.46 -3.32
N ILE A 280 -19.25 -14.36 -2.40
CA ILE A 280 -18.78 -14.30 -1.02
C ILE A 280 -17.95 -15.55 -0.74
N LEU A 281 -16.74 -15.36 -0.27
CA LEU A 281 -15.88 -16.40 0.27
C LEU A 281 -15.96 -16.36 1.79
N TYR A 282 -16.07 -17.52 2.43
CA TYR A 282 -16.10 -17.62 3.90
C TYR A 282 -15.58 -18.99 4.35
N THR A 283 -15.23 -19.11 5.63
CA THR A 283 -14.81 -20.38 6.25
C THR A 283 -15.71 -20.72 7.43
N GLY A 284 -15.73 -21.99 7.83
CA GLY A 284 -16.52 -22.47 8.96
C GLY A 284 -18.01 -22.46 8.70
N GLU A 285 -18.80 -22.13 9.71
CA GLU A 285 -20.26 -21.99 9.58
C GLU A 285 -20.62 -20.74 8.78
N LYS A 286 -21.73 -20.84 8.02
CA LYS A 286 -22.21 -19.69 7.24
C LYS A 286 -22.62 -18.58 8.21
N PRO A 287 -22.02 -17.38 8.11
CA PRO A 287 -22.43 -16.25 8.93
C PRO A 287 -23.93 -15.95 8.78
N ALA A 288 -24.57 -15.61 9.88
CA ALA A 288 -25.99 -15.24 9.87
C ALA A 288 -26.27 -14.01 9.00
N THR A 289 -25.25 -13.14 8.84
CA THR A 289 -25.29 -11.98 7.98
C THR A 289 -23.90 -11.69 7.40
N PHE A 290 -23.87 -11.18 6.18
CA PHE A 290 -22.67 -10.64 5.53
C PHE A 290 -22.68 -9.10 5.50
N ILE A 291 -23.53 -8.48 6.31
CA ILE A 291 -23.62 -7.04 6.45
C ILE A 291 -22.52 -6.57 7.39
N ILE A 292 -21.66 -5.69 6.90
CA ILE A 292 -20.67 -5.00 7.72
C ILE A 292 -21.34 -3.78 8.33
N LYS A 293 -21.47 -3.78 9.63
CA LYS A 293 -22.01 -2.63 10.37
C LYS A 293 -20.84 -1.75 10.82
N ALA A 294 -20.98 -0.44 10.67
CA ALA A 294 -20.05 0.49 11.27
C ALA A 294 -20.05 0.30 12.80
N LYS A 295 -18.87 0.18 13.39
CA LYS A 295 -18.72 0.17 14.85
C LYS A 295 -19.01 1.58 15.38
N ALA A 296 -19.91 1.68 16.35
CA ALA A 296 -20.13 2.94 17.03
C ALA A 296 -18.83 3.37 17.73
N LEU A 297 -18.47 4.65 17.56
CA LEU A 297 -17.36 5.23 18.30
C LEU A 297 -17.71 5.28 19.79
N ASN A 298 -16.77 4.89 20.64
CA ASN A 298 -16.90 5.13 22.06
C ASN A 298 -16.66 6.64 22.31
N PRO A 299 -17.66 7.41 22.78
CA PRO A 299 -17.51 8.85 22.98
C PRO A 299 -16.49 9.20 24.07
N ASN A 300 -16.08 8.23 24.88
CA ASN A 300 -15.10 8.39 25.95
C ASN A 300 -13.67 8.05 25.52
N GLU A 301 -13.48 7.46 24.33
CA GLU A 301 -12.17 7.20 23.78
C GLU A 301 -11.73 8.40 22.94
N MET A 302 -10.64 9.06 23.37
CA MET A 302 -9.95 10.02 22.50
C MET A 302 -9.37 9.26 21.32
N ASN A 303 -9.78 9.60 20.12
CA ASN A 303 -9.15 9.11 18.93
C ASN A 303 -8.17 10.16 18.36
N SER A 304 -7.14 9.69 17.69
CA SER A 304 -6.10 10.55 17.08
C SER A 304 -6.63 11.46 15.94
N TRP A 305 -7.89 11.29 15.56
CA TRP A 305 -8.53 12.06 14.49
C TRP A 305 -9.30 13.29 15.00
N GLY A 306 -9.20 13.61 16.27
CA GLY A 306 -9.79 14.82 16.85
C GLY A 306 -11.32 14.81 16.96
N VAL A 307 -11.95 13.69 16.77
CA VAL A 307 -13.39 13.53 16.98
C VAL A 307 -13.59 13.04 18.43
N LYS A 308 -14.22 13.88 19.25
CA LYS A 308 -14.78 13.44 20.53
C LYS A 308 -16.15 12.83 20.29
#